data_ee852bcb879976f373bfea48dc541086
#
_entry.id   ee852bcb879976f373bfea48dc541086
#
_cell.length_a   1.000
_cell.length_b   1.000
_cell.length_c   1.000
_cell.angle_alpha   90.00
_cell.angle_beta   90.00
_cell.angle_gamma   90.00
#
_symmetry.space_group_name_H-M   'P 1'
#
loop_
_entity.id
_entity.type
_entity.pdbx_description
1 polymer ?
#
loop_
_entity_poly.entity_id
_entity_poly.type
_entity_poly.pdbx_seq_one_letter_code
_entity_poly.pdbx_strand_id
1 'polypeptide(L)'
;AEGRALVSGRLLADICRSLPNKPVDMAVDGPKVTLTCGSARFSLQTMPVEDYPTLPTMPEARGKVKSELFAHAVGQAVTAAGRDDMLPVLTGVRLELDGSTISMLATDRFRLSQRELEWDPGAPDLSAAALVPAKVLADTAKSLTGGSEISIALSSSGAGEGIIGFEGSAGGGVRRTTTRLLDGEFPKVRSLFPSEHLTLARVDRAVLIDAVKRVALVAE
;
A
#
# COMPACT_ATOMS: atom_id res chain seq x y z
N ALA A 1 20.09 9.38 22.62
CA ALA A 1 20.77 10.49 21.93
C ALA A 1 19.80 11.06 20.88
N GLU A 2 19.69 12.35 20.80
CA GLU A 2 18.92 13.05 19.78
C GLU A 2 19.86 13.51 18.67
N GLY A 3 19.47 13.34 17.41
CA GLY A 3 20.26 13.77 16.27
C GLY A 3 19.52 13.54 14.96
N ARG A 4 19.95 14.25 13.89
CA ARG A 4 19.44 14.09 12.54
C ARG A 4 20.61 13.90 11.59
N ALA A 5 20.50 12.93 10.69
CA ALA A 5 21.45 12.71 9.62
C ALA A 5 20.70 12.25 8.37
N LEU A 6 21.03 12.78 7.21
CA LEU A 6 20.52 12.34 5.92
C LEU A 6 21.53 11.44 5.25
N VAL A 7 21.13 10.23 4.88
CA VAL A 7 21.95 9.23 4.20
C VAL A 7 21.19 8.60 3.04
N SER A 8 21.87 7.91 2.13
CA SER A 8 21.23 7.17 1.06
C SER A 8 20.33 6.06 1.63
N GLY A 9 19.01 6.22 1.49
CA GLY A 9 18.03 5.25 1.99
C GLY A 9 18.17 3.86 1.34
N ARG A 10 18.52 3.81 0.06
CA ARG A 10 18.76 2.54 -0.66
C ARG A 10 19.95 1.81 -0.07
N LEU A 11 21.08 2.49 0.09
CA LEU A 11 22.29 1.91 0.65
C LEU A 11 22.08 1.47 2.11
N LEU A 12 21.41 2.29 2.92
CA LEU A 12 21.08 1.94 4.30
C LEU A 12 20.19 0.69 4.34
N ALA A 13 19.17 0.59 3.49
CA ALA A 13 18.30 -0.58 3.42
C ALA A 13 19.05 -1.85 3.02
N ASP A 14 19.97 -1.77 2.05
CA ASP A 14 20.77 -2.91 1.59
C ASP A 14 21.74 -3.37 2.70
N ILE A 15 22.37 -2.44 3.41
CA ILE A 15 23.21 -2.74 4.57
C ILE A 15 22.36 -3.44 5.65
N CYS A 16 21.21 -2.87 6.03
CA CYS A 16 20.36 -3.44 7.08
C CYS A 16 19.90 -4.87 6.77
N ARG A 17 19.65 -5.20 5.50
CA ARG A 17 19.30 -6.57 5.08
C ARG A 17 20.45 -7.55 5.21
N SER A 18 21.69 -7.07 5.17
CA SER A 18 22.90 -7.92 5.24
C SER A 18 23.45 -8.06 6.66
N LEU A 19 22.95 -7.29 7.64
CA LEU A 19 23.43 -7.34 9.01
C LEU A 19 23.06 -8.66 9.69
N PRO A 20 23.96 -9.19 10.57
CA PRO A 20 23.62 -10.33 11.42
C PRO A 20 22.53 -9.96 12.43
N ASN A 21 21.82 -10.97 12.95
CA ASN A 21 20.77 -10.75 13.97
C ASN A 21 21.39 -10.43 15.34
N LYS A 22 21.93 -9.22 15.47
CA LYS A 22 22.56 -8.66 16.69
C LYS A 22 22.14 -7.20 16.82
N PRO A 23 22.28 -6.61 18.02
CA PRO A 23 22.06 -5.18 18.21
C PRO A 23 22.91 -4.34 17.26
N VAL A 24 22.33 -3.24 16.77
CA VAL A 24 22.98 -2.30 15.86
C VAL A 24 23.22 -0.99 16.59
N ASP A 25 24.47 -0.60 16.66
CA ASP A 25 24.89 0.71 17.17
C ASP A 25 25.04 1.68 16.00
N MET A 26 24.47 2.87 16.13
CA MET A 26 24.58 3.94 15.15
C MET A 26 25.22 5.18 15.79
N ALA A 27 26.24 5.70 15.15
CA ALA A 27 26.92 6.92 15.58
C ALA A 27 27.05 7.90 14.40
N VAL A 28 26.81 9.18 14.66
CA VAL A 28 27.05 10.27 13.70
C VAL A 28 28.33 10.96 14.10
N ASP A 29 29.30 11.01 13.19
CA ASP A 29 30.58 11.70 13.39
C ASP A 29 30.89 12.55 12.16
N GLY A 30 30.66 13.85 12.32
CA GLY A 30 30.79 14.82 11.23
C GLY A 30 29.97 14.39 10.00
N PRO A 31 30.63 14.26 8.81
CA PRO A 31 29.95 13.93 7.56
C PRO A 31 29.67 12.43 7.40
N LYS A 32 29.73 11.64 8.45
CA LYS A 32 29.57 10.18 8.39
C LYS A 32 28.64 9.64 9.44
N VAL A 33 27.81 8.66 9.02
CA VAL A 33 27.07 7.77 9.92
C VAL A 33 27.76 6.42 9.92
N THR A 34 28.14 5.96 11.09
CA THR A 34 28.73 4.63 11.29
C THR A 34 27.69 3.70 11.87
N LEU A 35 27.50 2.52 11.25
CA LEU A 35 26.71 1.41 11.76
C LEU A 35 27.65 0.30 12.19
N THR A 36 27.47 -0.21 13.41
CA THR A 36 28.22 -1.34 13.91
C THR A 36 27.26 -2.44 14.37
N CYS A 37 27.48 -3.68 13.93
CA CYS A 37 26.67 -4.82 14.29
C CYS A 37 27.57 -6.07 14.44
N GLY A 38 27.91 -6.43 15.66
CA GLY A 38 28.91 -7.47 15.93
C GLY A 38 30.28 -7.09 15.36
N SER A 39 30.82 -7.88 14.43
CA SER A 39 32.08 -7.60 13.72
C SER A 39 31.89 -6.76 12.45
N ALA A 40 30.64 -6.56 11.99
CA ALA A 40 30.35 -5.78 10.82
C ALA A 40 30.33 -4.27 11.14
N ARG A 41 31.02 -3.48 10.31
CA ARG A 41 31.07 -2.02 10.44
C ARG A 41 30.93 -1.38 9.06
N PHE A 42 29.99 -0.44 8.95
CA PHE A 42 29.72 0.33 7.72
C PHE A 42 29.79 1.81 8.01
N SER A 43 30.26 2.58 7.04
CA SER A 43 30.28 4.04 7.08
C SER A 43 29.52 4.59 5.88
N LEU A 44 28.51 5.41 6.15
CA LEU A 44 27.72 6.10 5.12
C LEU A 44 28.07 7.60 5.17
N GLN A 45 28.26 8.18 3.98
CA GLN A 45 28.39 9.63 3.86
C GLN A 45 27.04 10.29 4.13
N THR A 46 27.03 11.38 4.86
CA THR A 46 25.84 12.21 5.06
C THR A 46 25.64 13.18 3.90
N MET A 47 24.39 13.54 3.69
CA MET A 47 23.97 14.64 2.82
C MET A 47 23.42 15.78 3.69
N PRO A 48 23.34 17.02 3.22
CA PRO A 48 22.69 18.09 3.95
C PRO A 48 21.25 17.72 4.31
N VAL A 49 20.87 17.90 5.56
CA VAL A 49 19.51 17.52 6.03
C VAL A 49 18.44 18.37 5.37
N GLU A 50 18.81 19.57 4.95
CA GLU A 50 17.97 20.54 4.25
C GLU A 50 17.54 20.06 2.86
N ASP A 51 18.30 19.17 2.25
CA ASP A 51 17.98 18.56 0.94
C ASP A 51 16.86 17.52 1.05
N TYR A 52 16.48 17.10 2.26
CA TYR A 52 15.39 16.17 2.43
C TYR A 52 14.03 16.86 2.21
N PRO A 53 13.19 16.37 1.28
CA PRO A 53 11.92 17.00 0.98
C PRO A 53 11.00 17.01 2.20
N THR A 54 10.23 18.09 2.36
CA THR A 54 9.20 18.16 3.39
C THR A 54 8.13 17.11 3.12
N LEU A 55 7.92 16.22 4.07
CA LEU A 55 6.89 15.19 3.95
C LEU A 55 5.50 15.82 4.06
N PRO A 56 4.53 15.37 3.25
CA PRO A 56 3.15 15.81 3.39
C PRO A 56 2.61 15.50 4.79
N THR A 57 1.85 16.43 5.33
CA THR A 57 1.13 16.19 6.58
C THR A 57 0.06 15.10 6.34
N MET A 58 0.00 14.13 7.24
CA MET A 58 -1.04 13.11 7.18
C MET A 58 -2.41 13.75 7.39
N PRO A 59 -3.39 13.50 6.52
CA PRO A 59 -4.76 14.00 6.70
C PRO A 59 -5.41 13.47 7.98
N GLU A 60 -6.57 13.99 8.32
CA GLU A 60 -7.39 13.44 9.41
C GLU A 60 -7.85 12.02 9.10
N ALA A 61 -7.84 11.15 10.12
CA ALA A 61 -8.34 9.80 10.00
C ALA A 61 -9.86 9.81 9.72
N ARG A 62 -10.28 9.02 8.74
CA ARG A 62 -11.69 8.85 8.36
C ARG A 62 -12.31 7.62 8.99
N GLY A 63 -11.50 6.68 9.47
CA GLY A 63 -11.95 5.46 10.11
C GLY A 63 -10.85 4.42 10.22
N LYS A 64 -11.23 3.22 10.68
CA LYS A 64 -10.31 2.11 10.93
C LYS A 64 -10.80 0.82 10.28
N VAL A 65 -9.86 -0.03 9.93
CA VAL A 65 -10.12 -1.36 9.35
C VAL A 65 -9.17 -2.39 9.96
N LYS A 66 -9.60 -3.63 10.10
CA LYS A 66 -8.74 -4.72 10.55
C LYS A 66 -7.58 -4.94 9.56
N SER A 67 -6.35 -4.98 10.07
CA SER A 67 -5.13 -5.04 9.23
C SER A 67 -5.10 -6.24 8.29
N GLU A 68 -5.41 -7.44 8.77
CA GLU A 68 -5.42 -8.66 7.96
C GLU A 68 -6.50 -8.63 6.88
N LEU A 69 -7.70 -8.13 7.24
CA LEU A 69 -8.81 -8.01 6.30
C LEU A 69 -8.45 -7.04 5.17
N PHE A 70 -7.87 -5.88 5.53
CA PHE A 70 -7.42 -4.89 4.58
C PHE A 70 -6.33 -5.43 3.65
N ALA A 71 -5.29 -6.06 4.22
CA ALA A 71 -4.19 -6.62 3.44
C ALA A 71 -4.67 -7.71 2.46
N HIS A 72 -5.59 -8.56 2.90
CA HIS A 72 -6.19 -9.59 2.04
C HIS A 72 -7.03 -8.97 0.92
N ALA A 73 -7.89 -8.00 1.24
CA ALA A 73 -8.74 -7.32 0.26
C ALA A 73 -7.91 -6.55 -0.78
N VAL A 74 -6.91 -5.81 -0.34
CA VAL A 74 -5.97 -5.12 -1.24
C VAL A 74 -5.24 -6.11 -2.14
N GLY A 75 -4.74 -7.22 -1.58
CA GLY A 75 -4.07 -8.27 -2.37
C GLY A 75 -4.94 -8.86 -3.47
N GLN A 76 -6.26 -8.95 -3.24
CA GLN A 76 -7.22 -9.41 -4.25
C GLN A 76 -7.51 -8.32 -5.29
N ALA A 77 -7.77 -7.08 -4.85
CA ALA A 77 -8.14 -5.99 -5.74
C ALA A 77 -7.01 -5.61 -6.72
N VAL A 78 -5.77 -5.48 -6.25
CA VAL A 78 -4.63 -5.05 -7.06
C VAL A 78 -4.27 -6.00 -8.21
N THR A 79 -4.75 -7.25 -8.18
CA THR A 79 -4.48 -8.23 -9.25
C THR A 79 -5.01 -7.80 -10.60
N ALA A 80 -6.08 -6.99 -10.62
CA ALA A 80 -6.71 -6.49 -11.84
C ALA A 80 -6.24 -5.07 -12.23
N ALA A 81 -5.39 -4.43 -11.45
CA ALA A 81 -4.84 -3.13 -11.82
C ALA A 81 -3.89 -3.24 -13.01
N GLY A 82 -3.94 -2.25 -13.90
CA GLY A 82 -3.04 -2.14 -15.04
C GLY A 82 -1.60 -1.87 -14.63
N ARG A 83 -0.69 -2.12 -15.56
CA ARG A 83 0.76 -1.86 -15.39
C ARG A 83 1.29 -0.91 -16.46
N ASP A 84 0.42 -0.43 -17.31
CA ASP A 84 0.75 0.47 -18.40
C ASP A 84 0.64 1.92 -17.92
N ASP A 85 1.77 2.59 -17.79
CA ASP A 85 1.87 3.97 -17.34
C ASP A 85 1.24 4.97 -18.35
N MET A 86 0.96 4.53 -19.58
CA MET A 86 0.22 5.33 -20.57
C MET A 86 -1.27 5.48 -20.21
N LEU A 87 -1.78 4.65 -19.30
CA LEU A 87 -3.14 4.71 -18.80
C LEU A 87 -3.15 4.81 -17.26
N PRO A 88 -2.69 5.92 -16.68
CA PRO A 88 -2.45 6.05 -15.24
C PRO A 88 -3.67 5.71 -14.38
N VAL A 89 -4.87 6.08 -14.83
CA VAL A 89 -6.14 5.78 -14.12
C VAL A 89 -6.33 4.28 -13.88
N LEU A 90 -5.88 3.44 -14.82
CA LEU A 90 -6.01 1.99 -14.72
C LEU A 90 -4.90 1.35 -13.85
N THR A 91 -3.82 2.08 -13.55
CA THR A 91 -2.79 1.60 -12.61
C THR A 91 -3.20 1.77 -11.14
N GLY A 92 -4.37 2.36 -10.90
CA GLY A 92 -4.92 2.60 -9.58
C GLY A 92 -5.95 1.55 -9.14
N VAL A 93 -6.20 1.56 -7.84
CA VAL A 93 -7.38 0.95 -7.22
C VAL A 93 -8.30 2.07 -6.77
N ARG A 94 -9.54 2.05 -7.24
CA ARG A 94 -10.57 2.96 -6.75
C ARG A 94 -11.08 2.44 -5.40
N LEU A 95 -10.86 3.23 -4.36
CA LEU A 95 -11.45 3.04 -3.05
C LEU A 95 -12.72 3.88 -2.97
N GLU A 96 -13.83 3.27 -2.60
CA GLU A 96 -15.08 3.95 -2.27
C GLU A 96 -15.39 3.66 -0.80
N LEU A 97 -15.52 4.72 -0.02
CA LEU A 97 -15.87 4.69 1.39
C LEU A 97 -17.33 5.11 1.47
N ASP A 98 -18.22 4.22 1.88
CA ASP A 98 -19.65 4.47 1.97
C ASP A 98 -20.21 3.87 3.26
N GLY A 99 -20.48 4.74 4.24
CA GLY A 99 -20.83 4.32 5.59
C GLY A 99 -19.82 3.32 6.14
N SER A 100 -20.28 2.14 6.54
CA SER A 100 -19.47 1.06 7.11
C SER A 100 -18.83 0.13 6.07
N THR A 101 -18.88 0.48 4.79
CA THR A 101 -18.35 -0.35 3.70
C THR A 101 -17.20 0.35 2.98
N ILE A 102 -16.11 -0.38 2.75
CA ILE A 102 -15.07 -0.02 1.79
C ILE A 102 -15.23 -0.91 0.57
N SER A 103 -15.41 -0.30 -0.61
CA SER A 103 -15.34 -1.01 -1.89
C SER A 103 -14.03 -0.69 -2.58
N MET A 104 -13.34 -1.71 -3.07
CA MET A 104 -12.11 -1.62 -3.86
C MET A 104 -12.38 -2.12 -5.26
N LEU A 105 -12.14 -1.32 -6.28
CA LEU A 105 -12.30 -1.67 -7.68
C LEU A 105 -11.00 -1.45 -8.44
N ALA A 106 -10.64 -2.39 -9.30
CA ALA A 106 -9.51 -2.28 -10.20
C ALA A 106 -9.81 -2.97 -11.53
N THR A 107 -9.28 -2.43 -12.63
CA THR A 107 -9.41 -3.00 -13.97
C THR A 107 -8.23 -2.58 -14.86
N ASP A 108 -7.86 -3.46 -15.80
CA ASP A 108 -6.90 -3.19 -16.87
C ASP A 108 -7.53 -3.30 -18.27
N ARG A 109 -8.87 -3.23 -18.35
CA ARG A 109 -9.75 -3.43 -19.51
C ARG A 109 -10.05 -4.89 -19.85
N PHE A 110 -9.18 -5.83 -19.49
CA PHE A 110 -9.34 -7.26 -19.79
C PHE A 110 -9.92 -8.03 -18.62
N ARG A 111 -9.69 -7.54 -17.41
CA ARG A 111 -10.18 -8.12 -16.15
C ARG A 111 -10.62 -7.04 -15.19
N LEU A 112 -11.48 -7.43 -14.29
CA LEU A 112 -12.08 -6.55 -13.29
C LEU A 112 -12.09 -7.26 -11.95
N SER A 113 -11.71 -6.54 -10.90
CA SER A 113 -11.81 -6.99 -9.52
C SER A 113 -12.67 -6.01 -8.74
N GLN A 114 -13.60 -6.56 -7.96
CA GLN A 114 -14.32 -5.83 -6.92
C GLN A 114 -14.17 -6.58 -5.62
N ARG A 115 -13.82 -5.86 -4.55
CA ARG A 115 -13.76 -6.40 -3.20
C ARG A 115 -14.41 -5.43 -2.24
N GLU A 116 -15.35 -5.92 -1.45
CA GLU A 116 -16.01 -5.17 -0.39
C GLU A 116 -15.60 -5.71 0.97
N LEU A 117 -15.49 -4.84 1.95
CA LEU A 117 -15.16 -5.19 3.32
C LEU A 117 -15.79 -4.17 4.28
N GLU A 118 -16.09 -4.65 5.48
CA GLU A 118 -16.57 -3.81 6.56
C GLU A 118 -15.41 -3.09 7.24
N TRP A 119 -15.66 -1.86 7.66
CA TRP A 119 -14.75 -1.04 8.42
C TRP A 119 -15.53 -0.19 9.44
N ASP A 120 -14.80 0.44 10.35
CA ASP A 120 -15.35 1.37 11.34
C ASP A 120 -15.11 2.81 10.87
N PRO A 121 -16.13 3.48 10.30
CA PRO A 121 -15.99 4.87 9.86
C PRO A 121 -15.95 5.82 11.05
N GLY A 122 -15.16 6.89 10.93
CA GLY A 122 -15.12 7.95 11.93
C GLY A 122 -16.40 8.80 11.99
N ALA A 123 -17.25 8.72 10.96
CA ALA A 123 -18.56 9.36 10.89
C ALA A 123 -19.54 8.44 10.13
N PRO A 124 -20.80 8.31 10.59
CA PRO A 124 -21.76 7.35 10.03
C PRO A 124 -22.15 7.66 8.57
N ASP A 125 -22.18 8.93 8.20
CA ASP A 125 -22.57 9.38 6.85
C ASP A 125 -21.37 9.64 5.93
N LEU A 126 -20.25 8.99 6.22
CA LEU A 126 -19.04 9.15 5.41
C LEU A 126 -19.26 8.60 4.01
N SER A 127 -19.13 9.47 3.00
CA SER A 127 -19.09 9.09 1.60
C SER A 127 -17.91 9.78 0.93
N ALA A 128 -16.97 8.99 0.43
CA ALA A 128 -15.77 9.49 -0.23
C ALA A 128 -15.25 8.47 -1.24
N ALA A 129 -14.54 8.95 -2.25
CA ALA A 129 -13.86 8.10 -3.22
C ALA A 129 -12.44 8.60 -3.47
N ALA A 130 -11.53 7.67 -3.70
CA ALA A 130 -10.13 7.94 -3.96
C ALA A 130 -9.56 6.94 -4.97
N LEU A 131 -8.77 7.42 -5.93
CA LEU A 131 -8.02 6.56 -6.85
C LEU A 131 -6.57 6.47 -6.38
N VAL A 132 -6.20 5.31 -5.84
CA VAL A 132 -4.92 5.10 -5.15
C VAL A 132 -3.99 4.28 -6.03
N PRO A 133 -2.71 4.66 -6.23
CA PRO A 133 -1.75 3.87 -6.97
C PRO A 133 -1.68 2.43 -6.41
N ALA A 134 -1.97 1.42 -7.24
CA ALA A 134 -2.10 0.03 -6.81
C ALA A 134 -0.82 -0.52 -6.17
N LYS A 135 0.34 -0.14 -6.70
CA LYS A 135 1.64 -0.54 -6.15
C LYS A 135 1.84 -0.01 -4.72
N VAL A 136 1.59 1.29 -4.52
CA VAL A 136 1.73 1.91 -3.19
C VAL A 136 0.75 1.29 -2.21
N LEU A 137 -0.50 1.09 -2.62
CA LEU A 137 -1.53 0.46 -1.79
C LEU A 137 -1.13 -0.96 -1.38
N ALA A 138 -0.61 -1.78 -2.32
CA ALA A 138 -0.16 -3.14 -2.06
C ALA A 138 1.03 -3.19 -1.09
N ASP A 139 2.04 -2.34 -1.29
CA ASP A 139 3.22 -2.28 -0.44
C ASP A 139 2.87 -1.79 0.97
N THR A 140 1.97 -0.79 1.06
CA THR A 140 1.45 -0.29 2.33
C THR A 140 0.70 -1.36 3.10
N ALA A 141 -0.26 -2.03 2.46
CA ALA A 141 -1.06 -3.07 3.09
C ALA A 141 -0.20 -4.22 3.65
N LYS A 142 0.81 -4.67 2.89
CA LYS A 142 1.78 -5.68 3.34
C LYS A 142 2.61 -5.22 4.54
N SER A 143 2.95 -3.94 4.58
CA SER A 143 3.83 -3.38 5.62
C SER A 143 3.13 -3.10 6.95
N LEU A 144 1.79 -3.04 6.97
CA LEU A 144 0.99 -2.68 8.14
C LEU A 144 0.28 -3.87 8.80
N THR A 145 0.72 -5.09 8.55
CA THR A 145 0.13 -6.31 9.13
C THR A 145 0.57 -6.60 10.58
N GLY A 146 1.46 -5.79 11.14
CA GLY A 146 1.99 -6.00 12.50
C GLY A 146 1.05 -5.61 13.65
N GLY A 147 -0.07 -4.96 13.36
CA GLY A 147 -1.08 -4.53 14.33
C GLY A 147 -2.46 -5.08 14.00
N SER A 148 -3.42 -4.86 14.89
CA SER A 148 -4.81 -5.31 14.71
C SER A 148 -5.59 -4.45 13.72
N GLU A 149 -5.27 -3.14 13.64
CA GLU A 149 -6.03 -2.17 12.87
C GLU A 149 -5.13 -1.22 12.08
N ILE A 150 -5.67 -0.71 11.00
CA ILE A 150 -5.11 0.35 10.16
C ILE A 150 -6.08 1.52 10.17
N SER A 151 -5.60 2.73 10.45
CA SER A 151 -6.35 3.96 10.24
C SER A 151 -6.18 4.45 8.80
N ILE A 152 -7.29 4.81 8.17
CA ILE A 152 -7.32 5.40 6.83
C ILE A 152 -7.64 6.88 6.95
N ALA A 153 -6.81 7.71 6.34
CA ALA A 153 -6.93 9.15 6.34
C ALA A 153 -7.05 9.65 4.90
N LEU A 154 -7.96 10.56 4.64
CA LEU A 154 -8.20 11.10 3.30
C LEU A 154 -8.43 12.62 3.39
N SER A 155 -7.66 13.37 2.59
CA SER A 155 -7.89 14.80 2.46
C SER A 155 -9.18 15.07 1.70
N SER A 156 -9.90 16.13 2.09
CA SER A 156 -11.15 16.55 1.47
C SER A 156 -10.96 17.44 0.24
N SER A 157 -9.74 17.64 -0.23
CA SER A 157 -9.46 18.44 -1.42
C SER A 157 -9.97 17.77 -2.69
N GLY A 158 -10.47 18.58 -3.64
CA GLY A 158 -11.11 18.13 -4.86
C GLY A 158 -10.27 17.19 -5.72
N ALA A 159 -10.85 16.71 -6.81
CA ALA A 159 -10.24 15.74 -7.72
C ALA A 159 -8.81 16.12 -8.11
N GLY A 160 -7.87 15.21 -7.90
CA GLY A 160 -6.50 15.29 -8.41
C GLY A 160 -5.44 15.82 -7.44
N GLU A 161 -5.78 16.58 -6.43
CA GLU A 161 -4.81 17.10 -5.44
C GLU A 161 -4.88 16.38 -4.08
N GLY A 162 -5.68 15.32 -3.99
CA GLY A 162 -5.91 14.61 -2.74
C GLY A 162 -4.71 13.79 -2.28
N ILE A 163 -4.61 13.65 -0.96
CA ILE A 163 -3.66 12.75 -0.30
C ILE A 163 -4.45 11.71 0.48
N ILE A 164 -4.10 10.46 0.33
CA ILE A 164 -4.54 9.37 1.20
C ILE A 164 -3.38 8.96 2.10
N GLY A 165 -3.69 8.68 3.36
CA GLY A 165 -2.73 8.21 4.35
C GLY A 165 -3.22 6.94 5.03
N PHE A 166 -2.26 6.13 5.43
CA PHE A 166 -2.49 4.89 6.17
C PHE A 166 -1.57 4.89 7.39
N GLU A 167 -2.11 4.58 8.56
CA GLU A 167 -1.36 4.45 9.79
C GLU A 167 -1.65 3.10 10.44
N GLY A 168 -0.63 2.41 10.87
CA GLY A 168 -0.75 1.14 11.59
C GLY A 168 0.53 0.76 12.30
N SER A 169 0.50 -0.33 13.05
CA SER A 169 1.67 -0.85 13.74
C SER A 169 2.53 -1.70 12.81
N ALA A 170 3.84 -1.51 12.88
CA ALA A 170 4.83 -2.30 12.15
C ALA A 170 6.14 -2.36 12.94
N GLY A 171 6.68 -3.57 13.15
CA GLY A 171 7.99 -3.75 13.78
C GLY A 171 8.12 -3.17 15.20
N GLY A 172 7.04 -3.12 15.98
CA GLY A 172 7.03 -2.56 17.33
C GLY A 172 6.87 -1.04 17.40
N GLY A 173 6.64 -0.37 16.27
CA GLY A 173 6.42 1.07 16.18
C GLY A 173 5.18 1.42 15.34
N VAL A 174 4.93 2.71 15.20
CA VAL A 174 3.89 3.25 14.31
C VAL A 174 4.50 3.56 12.95
N ARG A 175 3.85 3.08 11.89
CA ARG A 175 4.20 3.42 10.50
C ARG A 175 3.09 4.23 9.88
N ARG A 176 3.49 5.32 9.22
CA ARG A 176 2.61 6.17 8.43
C ARG A 176 3.07 6.14 6.98
N THR A 177 2.13 6.00 6.08
CA THR A 177 2.37 6.08 4.64
C THR A 177 1.37 7.05 4.04
N THR A 178 1.82 8.03 3.30
CA THR A 178 0.99 8.95 2.52
C THR A 178 1.31 8.81 1.05
N THR A 179 0.31 8.95 0.21
CA THR A 179 0.49 9.02 -1.25
C THR A 179 -0.50 9.99 -1.87
N ARG A 180 -0.10 10.60 -2.97
CA ARG A 180 -1.01 11.39 -3.80
C ARG A 180 -1.98 10.45 -4.50
N LEU A 181 -3.20 10.92 -4.70
CA LEU A 181 -4.19 10.24 -5.50
C LEU A 181 -3.84 10.36 -7.00
N LEU A 182 -4.28 9.40 -7.78
CA LEU A 182 -4.22 9.51 -9.24
C LEU A 182 -5.34 10.41 -9.72
N ASP A 183 -5.01 11.22 -10.74
CA ASP A 183 -5.96 12.08 -11.43
C ASP A 183 -6.73 11.29 -12.49
N GLY A 184 -7.97 11.70 -12.70
CA GLY A 184 -8.81 11.17 -13.78
C GLY A 184 -10.04 10.41 -13.28
N GLU A 185 -10.95 10.15 -14.20
CA GLU A 185 -12.19 9.44 -13.91
C GLU A 185 -11.98 7.93 -14.10
N PHE A 186 -12.15 7.17 -13.02
CA PHE A 186 -12.14 5.71 -13.09
C PHE A 186 -13.37 5.20 -13.84
N PRO A 187 -13.23 4.21 -14.73
CA PRO A 187 -14.35 3.69 -15.53
C PRO A 187 -15.53 3.20 -14.68
N LYS A 188 -16.74 3.39 -15.17
CA LYS A 188 -17.98 2.90 -14.53
C LYS A 188 -18.15 1.41 -14.76
N VAL A 189 -17.43 0.59 -13.99
CA VAL A 189 -17.31 -0.86 -14.22
C VAL A 189 -18.32 -1.71 -13.46
N ARG A 190 -19.07 -1.14 -12.49
CA ARG A 190 -20.03 -1.91 -11.70
C ARG A 190 -21.10 -2.61 -12.52
N SER A 191 -21.55 -1.98 -13.61
CA SER A 191 -22.55 -2.56 -14.53
C SER A 191 -22.02 -3.73 -15.36
N LEU A 192 -20.70 -3.99 -15.34
CA LEU A 192 -20.09 -5.12 -16.03
C LEU A 192 -20.18 -6.42 -15.23
N PHE A 193 -20.48 -6.35 -13.93
CA PHE A 193 -20.76 -7.54 -13.15
C PHE A 193 -22.17 -8.05 -13.47
N PRO A 194 -22.32 -9.30 -13.94
CA PRO A 194 -23.63 -9.86 -14.23
C PRO A 194 -24.44 -10.04 -12.93
N SER A 195 -25.71 -9.68 -12.97
CA SER A 195 -26.65 -9.90 -11.87
C SER A 195 -27.10 -11.34 -11.76
N GLU A 196 -27.04 -12.09 -12.85
CA GLU A 196 -27.44 -13.50 -12.93
C GLU A 196 -26.39 -14.32 -13.68
N HIS A 197 -26.24 -15.57 -13.30
CA HIS A 197 -25.34 -16.52 -13.94
C HIS A 197 -26.15 -17.72 -14.45
N LEU A 198 -26.03 -18.01 -15.74
CA LEU A 198 -26.66 -19.19 -16.36
C LEU A 198 -26.04 -20.52 -15.89
N THR A 199 -24.76 -20.46 -15.48
CA THR A 199 -24.00 -21.64 -15.06
C THR A 199 -23.09 -21.30 -13.90
N LEU A 200 -23.00 -22.20 -12.92
CA LEU A 200 -22.12 -22.10 -11.76
C LEU A 200 -21.26 -23.36 -11.68
N ALA A 201 -19.94 -23.18 -11.60
CA ALA A 201 -19.00 -24.26 -11.31
C ALA A 201 -18.36 -24.03 -9.94
N ARG A 202 -18.38 -25.04 -9.07
CA ARG A 202 -17.68 -25.03 -7.79
C ARG A 202 -16.51 -25.98 -7.85
N VAL A 203 -15.31 -25.46 -7.62
CA VAL A 203 -14.05 -26.22 -7.70
C VAL A 203 -13.19 -25.99 -6.46
N ASP A 204 -12.34 -26.98 -6.13
CA ASP A 204 -11.33 -26.78 -5.11
C ASP A 204 -10.28 -25.78 -5.59
N ARG A 205 -10.01 -24.79 -4.75
CA ARG A 205 -9.09 -23.67 -5.08
C ARG A 205 -7.66 -24.15 -5.32
N ALA A 206 -7.16 -25.07 -4.48
CA ALA A 206 -5.77 -25.52 -4.57
C ALA A 206 -5.55 -26.34 -5.83
N VAL A 207 -6.48 -27.25 -6.13
CA VAL A 207 -6.46 -28.08 -7.35
C VAL A 207 -6.52 -27.21 -8.61
N LEU A 208 -7.39 -26.18 -8.62
CA LEU A 208 -7.48 -25.27 -9.76
C LEU A 208 -6.18 -24.45 -9.96
N ILE A 209 -5.62 -23.92 -8.87
CA ILE A 209 -4.37 -23.17 -8.92
C ILE A 209 -3.23 -24.03 -9.49
N ASP A 210 -3.11 -25.28 -9.04
CA ASP A 210 -2.05 -26.19 -9.51
C ASP A 210 -2.24 -26.60 -10.97
N ALA A 211 -3.47 -26.76 -11.42
CA ALA A 211 -3.78 -27.02 -12.81
C ALA A 211 -3.41 -25.83 -13.70
N VAL A 212 -3.84 -24.61 -13.30
CA VAL A 212 -3.53 -23.36 -14.03
C VAL A 212 -2.02 -23.13 -14.09
N LYS A 213 -1.28 -23.31 -12.99
CA LYS A 213 0.18 -23.15 -12.97
C LYS A 213 0.89 -24.10 -13.96
N ARG A 214 0.43 -25.34 -14.09
CA ARG A 214 0.98 -26.28 -15.05
C ARG A 214 0.76 -25.86 -16.50
N VAL A 215 -0.48 -25.48 -16.82
CA VAL A 215 -0.81 -25.04 -18.17
C VAL A 215 -0.12 -23.72 -18.53
N ALA A 216 0.03 -22.83 -17.57
CA ALA A 216 0.72 -21.54 -17.77
C ALA A 216 2.19 -21.66 -18.20
N LEU A 217 2.82 -22.84 -18.01
CA LEU A 217 4.21 -23.07 -18.47
C LEU A 217 4.35 -23.06 -20.00
N VAL A 218 3.27 -23.32 -20.71
CA VAL A 218 3.22 -23.40 -22.18
C VAL A 218 2.22 -22.40 -22.78
N ALA A 219 1.66 -21.51 -21.97
CA ALA A 219 0.80 -20.42 -22.44
C ALA A 219 1.67 -19.26 -22.95
N GLU A 220 1.43 -18.82 -24.19
CA GLU A 220 2.05 -17.64 -24.80
C GLU A 220 1.40 -16.34 -24.31
#